data_44a1bdc7facb9b5fa9b598293766a3fb
#
_entry.id   44a1bdc7facb9b5fa9b598293766a3fb
#
_cell.length_a   1.000
_cell.length_b   1.000
_cell.length_c   1.000
_cell.angle_alpha   90.00
_cell.angle_beta   90.00
_cell.angle_gamma   90.00
#
_symmetry.space_group_name_H-M   'P 1'
#
loop_
_entity.id
_entity.type
_entity.pdbx_description
1 polymer ?
#
loop_
_entity_poly.entity_id
_entity_poly.type
_entity_poly.pdbx_seq_one_letter_code
_entity_poly.pdbx_strand_id
1 'polypeptide(L)'
;MGRQMADAVTRRRAAAVAGHRGDAAAARSFLADPEPSVRATALGALARARSLATADLVAALADPSAVVRARAAELAANLPGDVDPVLGPVLDDADASVVEAAAWASGERRPPEPGVVAALATVTTGHDDPICREAAVAALGAIGDPTGLPAVLAATTDRPAVRRRAVLALAPFDGPEVEAALERALTDRDWQVRQAAEDVSR
;
A
#
# COMPACT_ATOMS: atom_id res chain seq x y z
N MET A 1 -33.96 4.28 3.86
CA MET A 1 -32.61 4.46 3.30
C MET A 1 -32.04 5.86 3.57
N GLY A 2 -32.67 6.96 3.23
CA GLY A 2 -32.12 8.31 3.44
C GLY A 2 -31.79 8.71 4.87
N ARG A 3 -32.61 8.33 5.86
CA ARG A 3 -32.37 8.65 7.29
C ARG A 3 -31.14 7.92 7.85
N GLN A 4 -30.93 6.66 7.48
CA GLN A 4 -29.74 5.87 7.89
C GLN A 4 -28.44 6.42 7.32
N MET A 5 -28.45 6.88 6.07
CA MET A 5 -27.27 7.50 5.44
C MET A 5 -26.93 8.84 6.08
N ALA A 6 -27.94 9.69 6.37
CA ALA A 6 -27.72 10.97 7.06
C ALA A 6 -27.14 10.76 8.48
N ASP A 7 -27.58 9.71 9.17
CA ASP A 7 -27.08 9.32 10.48
C ASP A 7 -25.62 8.81 10.42
N ALA A 8 -25.27 7.99 9.43
CA ALA A 8 -23.89 7.52 9.21
C ALA A 8 -22.92 8.69 8.91
N VAL A 9 -23.34 9.67 8.10
CA VAL A 9 -22.54 10.88 7.83
C VAL A 9 -22.27 11.67 9.12
N THR A 10 -23.27 11.78 9.98
CA THR A 10 -23.14 12.47 11.26
C THR A 10 -22.17 11.74 12.19
N ARG A 11 -22.28 10.40 12.30
CA ARG A 11 -21.35 9.58 13.10
C ARG A 11 -19.92 9.62 12.56
N ARG A 12 -19.75 9.55 11.22
CA ARG A 12 -18.44 9.69 10.58
C ARG A 12 -17.79 11.03 10.89
N ARG A 13 -18.57 12.13 10.84
CA ARG A 13 -18.09 13.46 11.23
C ARG A 13 -17.70 13.50 12.71
N ALA A 14 -18.50 12.89 13.59
CA ALA A 14 -18.18 12.83 15.02
C ALA A 14 -16.87 12.07 15.28
N ALA A 15 -16.65 10.92 14.63
CA ALA A 15 -15.39 10.17 14.71
C ALA A 15 -14.20 11.04 14.25
N ALA A 16 -14.32 11.75 13.12
CA ALA A 16 -13.26 12.63 12.62
C ALA A 16 -12.95 13.77 13.62
N VAL A 17 -13.98 14.39 14.19
CA VAL A 17 -13.85 15.47 15.18
C VAL A 17 -13.18 14.98 16.45
N ALA A 18 -13.49 13.76 16.92
CA ALA A 18 -12.83 13.14 18.07
C ALA A 18 -11.31 13.04 17.85
N GLY A 19 -10.88 12.59 16.65
CA GLY A 19 -9.46 12.55 16.29
C GLY A 19 -8.77 13.91 16.28
N HIS A 20 -9.45 14.96 15.78
CA HIS A 20 -8.92 16.32 15.79
C HIS A 20 -8.79 16.91 17.21
N ARG A 21 -9.64 16.49 18.12
CA ARG A 21 -9.60 16.91 19.54
C ARG A 21 -8.66 16.08 20.39
N GLY A 22 -8.08 15.01 19.84
CA GLY A 22 -7.27 14.05 20.60
C GLY A 22 -8.11 13.17 21.54
N ASP A 23 -9.43 13.13 21.37
CA ASP A 23 -10.33 12.31 22.18
C ASP A 23 -10.32 10.85 21.67
N ALA A 24 -9.32 10.12 22.13
CA ALA A 24 -9.13 8.72 21.75
C ALA A 24 -10.28 7.82 22.24
N ALA A 25 -10.89 8.11 23.39
CA ALA A 25 -11.99 7.31 23.92
C ALA A 25 -13.23 7.43 23.04
N ALA A 26 -13.60 8.66 22.66
CA ALA A 26 -14.69 8.89 21.73
C ALA A 26 -14.39 8.30 20.33
N ALA A 27 -13.16 8.43 19.80
CA ALA A 27 -12.78 7.82 18.52
C ALA A 27 -12.91 6.29 18.55
N ARG A 28 -12.46 5.65 19.63
CA ARG A 28 -12.49 4.19 19.81
C ARG A 28 -13.91 3.63 19.84
N SER A 29 -14.89 4.36 20.38
CA SER A 29 -16.29 3.91 20.41
C SER A 29 -16.88 3.69 19.01
N PHE A 30 -16.30 4.29 17.96
CA PHE A 30 -16.73 4.12 16.57
C PHE A 30 -16.08 2.94 15.83
N LEU A 31 -15.13 2.21 16.43
CA LEU A 31 -14.52 1.04 15.80
C LEU A 31 -15.51 -0.10 15.56
N ALA A 32 -16.58 -0.17 16.35
CA ALA A 32 -17.64 -1.18 16.20
C ALA A 32 -18.90 -0.64 15.50
N ASP A 33 -18.82 0.52 14.83
CA ASP A 33 -19.96 1.09 14.11
C ASP A 33 -20.43 0.15 12.99
N PRO A 34 -21.75 -0.01 12.76
CA PRO A 34 -22.27 -0.86 11.70
C PRO A 34 -21.84 -0.38 10.30
N GLU A 35 -21.56 0.93 10.14
CA GLU A 35 -21.16 1.51 8.86
C GLU A 35 -19.64 1.45 8.66
N PRO A 36 -19.13 0.75 7.62
CA PRO A 36 -17.69 0.61 7.39
C PRO A 36 -16.94 1.95 7.27
N SER A 37 -17.55 2.95 6.64
CA SER A 37 -16.95 4.26 6.46
C SER A 37 -16.73 5.00 7.80
N VAL A 38 -17.54 4.71 8.80
CA VAL A 38 -17.39 5.24 10.16
C VAL A 38 -16.23 4.51 10.87
N ARG A 39 -16.15 3.17 10.76
CA ARG A 39 -15.04 2.38 11.33
C ARG A 39 -13.69 2.81 10.75
N ALA A 40 -13.60 2.94 9.41
CA ALA A 40 -12.39 3.41 8.73
C ALA A 40 -11.97 4.83 9.17
N THR A 41 -12.96 5.72 9.38
CA THR A 41 -12.70 7.07 9.91
C THR A 41 -12.21 7.03 11.36
N ALA A 42 -12.75 6.12 12.18
CA ALA A 42 -12.33 5.94 13.57
C ALA A 42 -10.86 5.49 13.68
N LEU A 43 -10.40 4.57 12.81
CA LEU A 43 -8.99 4.18 12.72
C LEU A 43 -8.09 5.40 12.43
N GLY A 44 -8.44 6.20 11.43
CA GLY A 44 -7.72 7.43 11.11
C GLY A 44 -7.75 8.48 12.22
N ALA A 45 -8.86 8.55 13.00
CA ALA A 45 -8.99 9.41 14.15
C ALA A 45 -8.05 8.99 15.29
N LEU A 46 -7.97 7.68 15.58
CA LEU A 46 -7.05 7.13 16.56
C LEU A 46 -5.57 7.33 16.18
N ALA A 47 -5.24 7.15 14.90
CA ALA A 47 -3.90 7.42 14.40
C ALA A 47 -3.51 8.90 14.61
N ARG A 48 -4.42 9.83 14.27
CA ARG A 48 -4.21 11.27 14.48
C ARG A 48 -4.05 11.62 15.96
N ALA A 49 -4.83 11.00 16.82
CA ALA A 49 -4.74 11.13 18.28
C ALA A 49 -3.51 10.41 18.88
N ARG A 50 -2.68 9.73 18.06
CA ARG A 50 -1.53 8.90 18.50
C ARG A 50 -1.93 7.83 19.53
N SER A 51 -3.11 7.26 19.36
CA SER A 51 -3.72 6.28 20.26
C SER A 51 -4.19 5.01 19.55
N LEU A 52 -3.80 4.86 18.26
CA LEU A 52 -4.05 3.65 17.49
C LEU A 52 -3.10 2.55 17.99
N ALA A 53 -3.67 1.45 18.48
CA ALA A 53 -2.89 0.31 18.94
C ALA A 53 -2.71 -0.72 17.81
N THR A 54 -1.64 -1.51 17.87
CA THR A 54 -1.41 -2.63 16.95
C THR A 54 -2.59 -3.59 16.90
N ALA A 55 -3.21 -3.89 18.06
CA ALA A 55 -4.40 -4.73 18.14
C ALA A 55 -5.60 -4.16 17.36
N ASP A 56 -5.76 -2.84 17.30
CA ASP A 56 -6.82 -2.20 16.52
C ASP A 56 -6.60 -2.44 15.03
N LEU A 57 -5.34 -2.37 14.55
CA LEU A 57 -4.99 -2.63 13.15
C LEU A 57 -5.14 -4.09 12.79
N VAL A 58 -4.68 -5.03 13.63
CA VAL A 58 -4.85 -6.47 13.41
C VAL A 58 -6.33 -6.82 13.26
N ALA A 59 -7.18 -6.30 14.16
CA ALA A 59 -8.63 -6.50 14.06
C ALA A 59 -9.22 -5.88 12.78
N ALA A 60 -8.76 -4.70 12.38
CA ALA A 60 -9.26 -3.99 11.22
C ALA A 60 -8.79 -4.61 9.89
N LEU A 61 -7.61 -5.23 9.84
CA LEU A 61 -7.16 -6.00 8.67
C LEU A 61 -8.00 -7.26 8.41
N ALA A 62 -8.74 -7.74 9.42
CA ALA A 62 -9.70 -8.84 9.30
C ALA A 62 -11.17 -8.36 9.18
N ASP A 63 -11.41 -7.06 8.99
CA ASP A 63 -12.76 -6.52 8.86
C ASP A 63 -13.48 -7.08 7.60
N PRO A 64 -14.78 -7.38 7.67
CA PRO A 64 -15.52 -7.86 6.50
C PRO A 64 -15.56 -6.85 5.34
N SER A 65 -15.33 -5.57 5.60
CA SER A 65 -15.34 -4.51 4.57
C SER A 65 -13.93 -4.21 4.07
N ALA A 66 -13.73 -4.30 2.76
CA ALA A 66 -12.48 -3.92 2.11
C ALA A 66 -12.04 -2.47 2.43
N VAL A 67 -13.00 -1.53 2.55
CA VAL A 67 -12.71 -0.13 2.92
C VAL A 67 -12.01 -0.02 4.28
N VAL A 68 -12.37 -0.87 5.23
CA VAL A 68 -11.75 -0.86 6.56
C VAL A 68 -10.40 -1.55 6.51
N ARG A 69 -10.29 -2.69 5.79
CA ARG A 69 -9.01 -3.41 5.61
C ARG A 69 -7.97 -2.55 4.89
N ALA A 70 -8.36 -1.90 3.78
CA ALA A 70 -7.48 -0.98 3.05
C ALA A 70 -7.00 0.17 3.94
N ARG A 71 -7.92 0.77 4.72
CA ARG A 71 -7.55 1.83 5.66
C ARG A 71 -6.59 1.35 6.75
N ALA A 72 -6.77 0.14 7.24
CA ALA A 72 -5.86 -0.46 8.23
C ALA A 72 -4.46 -0.70 7.62
N ALA A 73 -4.39 -1.21 6.39
CA ALA A 73 -3.15 -1.41 5.66
C ALA A 73 -2.40 -0.07 5.45
N GLU A 74 -3.07 0.99 5.00
CA GLU A 74 -2.48 2.33 4.88
C GLU A 74 -1.88 2.84 6.20
N LEU A 75 -2.60 2.64 7.31
CA LEU A 75 -2.15 3.10 8.62
C LEU A 75 -0.97 2.29 9.16
N ALA A 76 -0.85 1.04 8.76
CA ALA A 76 0.27 0.18 9.11
C ALA A 76 1.61 0.64 8.51
N ALA A 77 1.60 1.46 7.46
CA ALA A 77 2.81 2.04 6.86
C ALA A 77 3.69 2.81 7.87
N ASN A 78 3.08 3.36 8.91
CA ASN A 78 3.79 4.15 9.93
C ASN A 78 4.30 3.31 11.10
N LEU A 79 4.13 1.99 11.06
CA LEU A 79 4.65 1.09 12.07
C LEU A 79 5.99 0.49 11.65
N PRO A 80 6.90 0.18 12.58
CA PRO A 80 8.12 -0.58 12.29
C PRO A 80 7.79 -1.92 11.62
N GLY A 81 8.63 -2.37 10.68
CA GLY A 81 8.42 -3.59 9.91
C GLY A 81 8.52 -4.89 10.70
N ASP A 82 9.11 -4.85 11.89
CA ASP A 82 9.27 -5.97 12.82
C ASP A 82 8.14 -6.10 13.84
N VAL A 83 7.12 -5.23 13.74
CA VAL A 83 5.97 -5.19 14.66
C VAL A 83 4.70 -5.58 13.91
N ASP A 84 3.84 -6.41 14.53
CA ASP A 84 2.49 -6.65 14.03
C ASP A 84 1.71 -5.31 13.88
N PRO A 85 0.83 -5.21 12.89
CA PRO A 85 0.37 -6.28 12.00
C PRO A 85 1.32 -6.58 10.85
N VAL A 86 1.37 -7.84 10.42
CA VAL A 86 2.04 -8.25 9.20
C VAL A 86 1.18 -7.95 7.97
N LEU A 87 1.79 -7.41 6.93
CA LEU A 87 1.13 -7.05 5.67
C LEU A 87 1.25 -8.13 4.58
N GLY A 88 2.22 -9.03 4.71
CA GLY A 88 2.45 -10.10 3.75
C GLY A 88 1.18 -10.89 3.37
N PRO A 89 0.39 -11.41 4.34
CA PRO A 89 -0.88 -12.08 4.04
C PRO A 89 -1.94 -11.16 3.41
N VAL A 90 -1.89 -9.85 3.66
CA VAL A 90 -2.85 -8.88 3.12
C VAL A 90 -2.64 -8.61 1.62
N LEU A 91 -1.44 -8.92 1.12
CA LEU A 91 -1.12 -8.87 -0.31
C LEU A 91 -1.86 -9.93 -1.15
N ASP A 92 -2.54 -10.90 -0.52
CA ASP A 92 -3.39 -11.90 -1.15
C ASP A 92 -4.90 -11.61 -0.90
N ASP A 93 -5.26 -10.38 -0.56
CA ASP A 93 -6.66 -10.01 -0.33
C ASP A 93 -7.48 -10.09 -1.64
N ALA A 94 -8.73 -10.50 -1.52
CA ALA A 94 -9.64 -10.61 -2.65
C ALA A 94 -10.01 -9.24 -3.28
N ASP A 95 -9.80 -8.14 -2.57
CA ASP A 95 -10.11 -6.80 -3.04
C ASP A 95 -8.82 -6.06 -3.44
N ALA A 96 -8.75 -5.66 -4.70
CA ALA A 96 -7.59 -4.99 -5.28
C ALA A 96 -7.18 -3.71 -4.53
N SER A 97 -8.14 -2.97 -3.97
CA SER A 97 -7.83 -1.76 -3.20
C SER A 97 -7.10 -2.06 -1.88
N VAL A 98 -7.32 -3.23 -1.33
CA VAL A 98 -6.62 -3.71 -0.13
C VAL A 98 -5.19 -4.13 -0.49
N VAL A 99 -5.03 -4.87 -1.59
CA VAL A 99 -3.71 -5.27 -2.11
C VAL A 99 -2.85 -4.06 -2.45
N GLU A 100 -3.42 -3.06 -3.15
CA GLU A 100 -2.73 -1.80 -3.46
C GLU A 100 -2.24 -1.09 -2.19
N ALA A 101 -3.13 -0.92 -1.21
CA ALA A 101 -2.80 -0.28 0.07
C ALA A 101 -1.73 -1.05 0.85
N ALA A 102 -1.81 -2.38 0.88
CA ALA A 102 -0.84 -3.24 1.55
C ALA A 102 0.54 -3.19 0.85
N ALA A 103 0.57 -3.19 -0.49
CA ALA A 103 1.80 -3.08 -1.26
C ALA A 103 2.50 -1.73 -1.00
N TRP A 104 1.75 -0.62 -1.08
CA TRP A 104 2.28 0.69 -0.76
C TRP A 104 2.83 0.74 0.67
N ALA A 105 2.04 0.30 1.65
CA ALA A 105 2.45 0.31 3.06
C ALA A 105 3.70 -0.54 3.32
N SER A 106 3.83 -1.67 2.63
CA SER A 106 5.03 -2.53 2.72
C SER A 106 6.30 -1.83 2.23
N GLY A 107 6.17 -0.99 1.20
CA GLY A 107 7.28 -0.18 0.68
C GLY A 107 7.73 0.95 1.63
N GLU A 108 6.84 1.44 2.47
CA GLU A 108 7.12 2.53 3.43
C GLU A 108 7.75 2.04 4.74
N ARG A 109 7.53 0.79 5.14
CA ARG A 109 7.98 0.25 6.44
C ARG A 109 9.49 0.03 6.47
N ARG A 110 10.11 0.39 7.59
CA ARG A 110 11.56 0.22 7.86
C ARG A 110 11.80 -0.35 9.27
N PRO A 111 12.50 -1.47 9.41
CA PRO A 111 12.94 -2.37 8.33
C PRO A 111 11.74 -2.99 7.60
N PRO A 112 11.95 -3.55 6.40
CA PRO A 112 10.88 -4.27 5.71
C PRO A 112 10.49 -5.52 6.51
N GLU A 113 9.22 -5.91 6.40
CA GLU A 113 8.68 -7.11 7.05
C GLU A 113 9.35 -8.38 6.48
N PRO A 114 9.70 -9.37 7.33
CA PRO A 114 10.24 -10.63 6.86
C PRO A 114 9.32 -11.32 5.84
N GLY A 115 9.87 -11.72 4.69
CA GLY A 115 9.12 -12.40 3.62
C GLY A 115 8.28 -11.50 2.72
N VAL A 116 8.14 -10.21 3.02
CA VAL A 116 7.30 -9.28 2.24
C VAL A 116 7.79 -9.12 0.80
N VAL A 117 9.11 -9.17 0.56
CA VAL A 117 9.68 -9.05 -0.79
C VAL A 117 9.18 -10.17 -1.71
N ALA A 118 9.12 -11.41 -1.22
CA ALA A 118 8.60 -12.54 -1.99
C ALA A 118 7.10 -12.38 -2.28
N ALA A 119 6.30 -11.91 -1.33
CA ALA A 119 4.88 -11.64 -1.52
C ALA A 119 4.66 -10.51 -2.55
N LEU A 120 5.41 -9.41 -2.45
CA LEU A 120 5.37 -8.31 -3.43
C LEU A 120 5.81 -8.77 -4.83
N ALA A 121 6.82 -9.64 -4.95
CA ALA A 121 7.23 -10.22 -6.23
C ALA A 121 6.10 -11.05 -6.86
N THR A 122 5.34 -11.80 -6.06
CA THR A 122 4.17 -12.54 -6.53
C THR A 122 3.08 -11.60 -7.05
N VAL A 123 2.76 -10.53 -6.32
CA VAL A 123 1.79 -9.52 -6.80
C VAL A 123 2.29 -8.84 -8.07
N THR A 124 3.56 -8.44 -8.13
CA THR A 124 4.16 -7.75 -9.29
C THR A 124 4.04 -8.55 -10.57
N THR A 125 4.21 -9.87 -10.50
CA THR A 125 4.27 -10.74 -11.69
C THR A 125 2.95 -11.44 -12.01
N GLY A 126 2.04 -11.57 -11.05
CA GLY A 126 0.86 -12.43 -11.18
C GLY A 126 -0.49 -11.79 -10.93
N HIS A 127 -0.58 -10.61 -10.32
CA HIS A 127 -1.88 -10.01 -10.00
C HIS A 127 -2.59 -9.50 -11.27
N ASP A 128 -3.90 -9.76 -11.40
CA ASP A 128 -4.68 -9.39 -12.58
C ASP A 128 -4.78 -7.87 -12.77
N ASP A 129 -4.97 -7.12 -11.67
CA ASP A 129 -5.08 -5.67 -11.71
C ASP A 129 -3.70 -5.01 -11.86
N PRO A 130 -3.48 -4.22 -12.93
CA PRO A 130 -2.21 -3.53 -13.13
C PRO A 130 -1.90 -2.47 -12.07
N ILE A 131 -2.91 -1.94 -11.35
CA ILE A 131 -2.68 -0.99 -10.25
C ILE A 131 -1.98 -1.68 -9.08
N CYS A 132 -2.40 -2.90 -8.76
CA CYS A 132 -1.73 -3.71 -7.73
C CYS A 132 -0.28 -4.05 -8.14
N ARG A 133 -0.05 -4.41 -9.42
CA ARG A 133 1.31 -4.67 -9.92
C ARG A 133 2.17 -3.40 -9.89
N GLU A 134 1.60 -2.24 -10.23
CA GLU A 134 2.29 -0.94 -10.14
C GLU A 134 2.68 -0.60 -8.69
N ALA A 135 1.77 -0.79 -7.73
CA ALA A 135 2.05 -0.57 -6.31
C ALA A 135 3.12 -1.53 -5.77
N ALA A 136 3.03 -2.80 -6.13
CA ALA A 136 3.97 -3.82 -5.68
C ALA A 136 5.39 -3.60 -6.24
N VAL A 137 5.54 -3.28 -7.53
CA VAL A 137 6.85 -2.99 -8.10
C VAL A 137 7.46 -1.72 -7.52
N ALA A 138 6.64 -0.70 -7.21
CA ALA A 138 7.10 0.50 -6.52
C ALA A 138 7.64 0.17 -5.12
N ALA A 139 6.95 -0.71 -4.39
CA ALA A 139 7.37 -1.16 -3.07
C ALA A 139 8.69 -1.94 -3.13
N LEU A 140 8.86 -2.84 -4.12
CA LEU A 140 10.13 -3.55 -4.33
C LEU A 140 11.31 -2.59 -4.56
N GLY A 141 11.11 -1.57 -5.40
CA GLY A 141 12.11 -0.52 -5.61
C GLY A 141 12.39 0.29 -4.35
N ALA A 142 11.36 0.65 -3.58
CA ALA A 142 11.52 1.38 -2.32
C ALA A 142 12.28 0.55 -1.26
N ILE A 143 12.07 -0.77 -1.20
CA ILE A 143 12.78 -1.68 -0.30
C ILE A 143 14.23 -1.86 -0.75
N GLY A 144 14.47 -2.03 -2.05
CA GLY A 144 15.81 -2.19 -2.63
C GLY A 144 16.50 -3.52 -2.30
N ASP A 145 15.74 -4.54 -1.88
CA ASP A 145 16.30 -5.87 -1.62
C ASP A 145 16.61 -6.59 -2.94
N PRO A 146 17.86 -7.07 -3.14
CA PRO A 146 18.25 -7.73 -4.38
C PRO A 146 17.39 -8.94 -4.78
N THR A 147 16.75 -9.61 -3.83
CA THR A 147 15.84 -10.73 -4.11
C THR A 147 14.56 -10.31 -4.86
N GLY A 148 14.21 -9.03 -4.82
CA GLY A 148 13.09 -8.45 -5.57
C GLY A 148 13.42 -8.09 -7.02
N LEU A 149 14.71 -7.98 -7.38
CA LEU A 149 15.16 -7.54 -8.71
C LEU A 149 14.56 -8.34 -9.88
N PRO A 150 14.47 -9.67 -9.84
CA PRO A 150 13.87 -10.43 -10.95
C PRO A 150 12.42 -10.02 -11.26
N ALA A 151 11.61 -9.73 -10.23
CA ALA A 151 10.23 -9.28 -10.41
C ALA A 151 10.17 -7.84 -10.97
N VAL A 152 11.07 -6.95 -10.53
CA VAL A 152 11.18 -5.58 -11.07
C VAL A 152 11.56 -5.63 -12.55
N LEU A 153 12.55 -6.45 -12.93
CA LEU A 153 12.97 -6.64 -14.34
C LEU A 153 11.82 -7.19 -15.19
N ALA A 154 11.08 -8.19 -14.71
CA ALA A 154 9.90 -8.73 -15.41
C ALA A 154 8.86 -7.64 -15.67
N ALA A 155 8.59 -6.77 -14.71
CA ALA A 155 7.62 -5.69 -14.81
C ALA A 155 8.01 -4.60 -15.85
N THR A 156 9.29 -4.54 -16.28
CA THR A 156 9.72 -3.61 -17.36
C THR A 156 9.11 -3.96 -18.73
N THR A 157 8.41 -5.08 -18.86
CA THR A 157 7.73 -5.49 -20.11
C THR A 157 6.21 -5.47 -20.03
N ASP A 158 5.64 -5.03 -18.91
CA ASP A 158 4.20 -4.94 -18.64
C ASP A 158 3.51 -3.78 -19.41
N ARG A 159 2.32 -3.38 -18.97
CA ARG A 159 1.57 -2.20 -19.46
C ARG A 159 2.35 -0.90 -19.18
N PRO A 160 2.13 0.17 -19.95
CA PRO A 160 2.94 1.40 -19.86
C PRO A 160 3.10 1.96 -18.44
N ALA A 161 2.02 2.03 -17.65
CA ALA A 161 2.08 2.55 -16.28
C ALA A 161 2.98 1.67 -15.38
N VAL A 162 2.83 0.34 -15.46
CA VAL A 162 3.64 -0.61 -14.70
C VAL A 162 5.11 -0.56 -15.17
N ARG A 163 5.35 -0.54 -16.51
CA ARG A 163 6.71 -0.40 -17.07
C ARG A 163 7.42 0.84 -16.55
N ARG A 164 6.74 2.00 -16.60
CA ARG A 164 7.28 3.24 -16.07
C ARG A 164 7.68 3.12 -14.62
N ARG A 165 6.79 2.53 -13.80
CA ARG A 165 7.06 2.32 -12.38
C ARG A 165 8.21 1.34 -12.16
N ALA A 166 8.29 0.27 -12.96
CA ALA A 166 9.36 -0.70 -12.90
C ALA A 166 10.72 -0.08 -13.23
N VAL A 167 10.79 0.77 -14.26
CA VAL A 167 12.01 1.50 -14.60
C VAL A 167 12.48 2.38 -13.45
N LEU A 168 11.57 3.13 -12.80
CA LEU A 168 11.91 3.92 -11.60
C LEU A 168 12.35 3.03 -10.44
N ALA A 169 11.76 1.84 -10.30
CA ALA A 169 12.09 0.88 -9.25
C ALA A 169 13.47 0.22 -9.45
N LEU A 170 14.11 0.37 -10.60
CA LEU A 170 15.48 -0.09 -10.84
C LEU A 170 16.54 0.79 -10.15
N ALA A 171 16.20 2.00 -9.74
CA ALA A 171 17.17 2.97 -9.18
C ALA A 171 18.09 2.45 -8.05
N PRO A 172 17.64 1.58 -7.12
CA PRO A 172 18.51 1.05 -6.07
C PRO A 172 19.35 -0.17 -6.49
N PHE A 173 19.23 -0.64 -7.74
CA PHE A 173 19.87 -1.85 -8.22
C PHE A 173 20.94 -1.56 -9.27
N ASP A 174 21.97 -2.41 -9.31
CA ASP A 174 23.08 -2.33 -10.23
C ASP A 174 23.23 -3.65 -11.01
N GLY A 175 24.02 -3.59 -12.09
CA GLY A 175 24.44 -4.77 -12.84
C GLY A 175 23.97 -4.80 -14.29
N PRO A 176 24.51 -5.72 -15.10
CA PRO A 176 24.32 -5.73 -16.55
C PRO A 176 22.85 -5.92 -16.98
N GLU A 177 22.07 -6.63 -16.16
CA GLU A 177 20.62 -6.83 -16.44
C GLU A 177 19.83 -5.52 -16.25
N VAL A 178 20.21 -4.73 -15.24
CA VAL A 178 19.64 -3.41 -14.96
C VAL A 178 20.00 -2.44 -16.07
N GLU A 179 21.29 -2.36 -16.44
CA GLU A 179 21.78 -1.51 -17.53
C GLU A 179 21.04 -1.84 -18.85
N ALA A 180 20.95 -3.11 -19.20
CA ALA A 180 20.23 -3.55 -20.39
C ALA A 180 18.71 -3.23 -20.34
N ALA A 181 18.09 -3.24 -19.17
CA ALA A 181 16.69 -2.86 -19.00
C ALA A 181 16.51 -1.34 -19.17
N LEU A 182 17.41 -0.52 -18.62
CA LEU A 182 17.40 0.94 -18.79
C LEU A 182 17.66 1.34 -20.24
N GLU A 183 18.62 0.74 -20.94
CA GLU A 183 18.88 0.97 -22.36
C GLU A 183 17.64 0.68 -23.23
N ARG A 184 16.93 -0.40 -22.97
CA ARG A 184 15.66 -0.70 -23.67
C ARG A 184 14.60 0.35 -23.36
N ALA A 185 14.52 0.79 -22.12
CA ALA A 185 13.52 1.78 -21.68
C ALA A 185 13.76 3.17 -22.29
N LEU A 186 15.00 3.57 -22.58
CA LEU A 186 15.33 4.82 -23.29
C LEU A 186 14.74 4.89 -24.70
N THR A 187 14.41 3.74 -25.30
CA THR A 187 13.79 3.66 -26.64
C THR A 187 12.35 3.16 -26.60
N ASP A 188 11.70 3.13 -25.41
CA ASP A 188 10.31 2.69 -25.27
C ASP A 188 9.37 3.55 -26.11
N ARG A 189 8.30 2.92 -26.65
CA ARG A 189 7.24 3.62 -27.39
C ARG A 189 6.51 4.67 -26.55
N ASP A 190 6.42 4.46 -25.24
CA ASP A 190 5.78 5.38 -24.30
C ASP A 190 6.80 6.41 -23.80
N TRP A 191 6.47 7.70 -23.98
CA TRP A 191 7.39 8.79 -23.61
C TRP A 191 7.64 8.89 -22.10
N GLN A 192 6.66 8.48 -21.26
CA GLN A 192 6.83 8.52 -19.81
C GLN A 192 7.80 7.43 -19.32
N VAL A 193 7.85 6.29 -20.03
CA VAL A 193 8.83 5.23 -19.76
C VAL A 193 10.25 5.72 -20.17
N ARG A 194 10.39 6.38 -21.33
CA ARG A 194 11.68 6.98 -21.74
C ARG A 194 12.16 8.02 -20.72
N GLN A 195 11.26 8.91 -20.28
CA GLN A 195 11.60 9.92 -19.27
C GLN A 195 12.04 9.28 -17.95
N ALA A 196 11.35 8.23 -17.49
CA ALA A 196 11.74 7.50 -16.28
C ALA A 196 13.15 6.88 -16.42
N ALA A 197 13.49 6.35 -17.60
CA ALA A 197 14.81 5.80 -17.86
C ALA A 197 15.90 6.89 -17.84
N GLU A 198 15.64 8.06 -18.43
CA GLU A 198 16.55 9.21 -18.37
C GLU A 198 16.79 9.68 -16.92
N ASP A 199 15.74 9.67 -16.10
CA ASP A 199 15.83 10.12 -14.70
C ASP A 199 16.65 9.16 -13.84
N VAL A 200 16.57 7.85 -14.09
CA VAL A 200 17.33 6.81 -13.36
C VAL A 200 18.79 6.72 -13.84
N SER A 201 19.07 7.04 -15.12
CA SER A 201 20.41 6.93 -15.72
C SER A 201 21.32 8.13 -15.44
N ARG A 202 20.86 9.17 -14.73
CA ARG A 202 21.65 10.37 -14.36
C ARG A 202 22.46 10.14 -13.10
#